data_41d83da30561199f9bc365043a151998
#
_entry.id   41d83da30561199f9bc365043a151998
#
_cell.length_a   1.000
_cell.length_b   1.000
_cell.length_c   1.000
_cell.angle_alpha   90.00
_cell.angle_beta   90.00
_cell.angle_gamma   90.00
#
_symmetry.space_group_name_H-M   'P 1'
#
loop_
_entity.id
_entity.type
_entity.pdbx_description
1 polymer ?
#
loop_
_entity_poly.entity_id
_entity_poly.type
_entity_poly.pdbx_seq_one_letter_code
_entity_poly.pdbx_strand_id
1 'polypeptide(L)'
;MKCYLELPCTDIETISKKIYNFLETQTDLITSCDTGWHFIDCKSVLANVPELADFFRLHKLLPRHAAITIVNDNNSLPPHIDEPPMVAKINFPVINTQGWANCWYVDNKIVAEVIDFLQPIVLNSQIMHSVERRSPDAIAPRIIASFTFYNEPLHLLT
;
A
#
# COMPACT_ATOMS: atom_id res chain seq x y z
N MET A 1 -3.43 2.60 -20.21
CA MET A 1 -3.29 1.87 -18.92
C MET A 1 -3.48 2.87 -17.79
N LYS A 2 -4.32 2.55 -16.81
CA LYS A 2 -4.58 3.43 -15.66
C LYS A 2 -3.37 3.48 -14.72
N CYS A 3 -3.18 4.60 -14.03
CA CYS A 3 -2.17 4.71 -12.98
C CYS A 3 -2.52 3.85 -11.78
N TYR A 4 -3.81 3.80 -11.44
CA TYR A 4 -4.34 3.02 -10.33
C TYR A 4 -5.81 2.65 -10.54
N LEU A 5 -6.31 1.74 -9.70
CA LEU A 5 -7.71 1.37 -9.56
C LEU A 5 -8.02 1.07 -8.11
N GLU A 6 -9.04 1.68 -7.54
CA GLU A 6 -9.60 1.27 -6.25
C GLU A 6 -10.37 -0.04 -6.40
N LEU A 7 -10.12 -0.97 -5.46
CA LEU A 7 -10.83 -2.25 -5.39
C LEU A 7 -11.81 -2.20 -4.22
N PRO A 8 -13.14 -2.32 -4.47
CA PRO A 8 -14.10 -2.37 -3.39
C PRO A 8 -13.81 -3.52 -2.43
N CYS A 9 -13.70 -3.22 -1.15
CA CYS A 9 -13.46 -4.19 -0.09
C CYS A 9 -14.38 -3.89 1.11
N THR A 10 -15.39 -4.74 1.34
CA THR A 10 -16.35 -4.57 2.44
C THR A 10 -15.71 -4.75 3.80
N ASP A 11 -14.66 -5.57 3.88
CA ASP A 11 -13.98 -5.92 5.13
C ASP A 11 -12.74 -5.07 5.41
N ILE A 12 -12.60 -3.93 4.72
CA ILE A 12 -11.37 -3.13 4.77
C ILE A 12 -10.99 -2.70 6.19
N GLU A 13 -11.94 -2.30 7.01
CA GLU A 13 -11.68 -1.89 8.40
C GLU A 13 -11.15 -3.06 9.24
N THR A 14 -11.75 -4.24 9.06
CA THR A 14 -11.31 -5.47 9.74
C THR A 14 -9.91 -5.86 9.28
N ILE A 15 -9.65 -5.83 7.99
CA ILE A 15 -8.34 -6.13 7.41
C ILE A 15 -7.28 -5.17 7.93
N SER A 16 -7.53 -3.86 7.86
CA SER A 16 -6.61 -2.81 8.33
C SER A 16 -6.27 -2.99 9.81
N LYS A 17 -7.27 -3.21 10.65
CA LYS A 17 -7.09 -3.43 12.08
C LYS A 17 -6.29 -4.70 12.38
N LYS A 18 -6.58 -5.80 11.69
CA LYS A 18 -5.86 -7.06 11.89
C LYS A 18 -4.41 -6.98 11.39
N ILE A 19 -4.15 -6.30 10.26
CA ILE A 19 -2.79 -6.04 9.82
C ILE A 19 -2.05 -5.20 10.88
N TYR A 20 -2.66 -4.14 11.39
CA TYR A 20 -2.06 -3.31 12.42
C TYR A 20 -1.71 -4.13 13.68
N ASN A 21 -2.66 -4.92 14.19
CA ASN A 21 -2.42 -5.79 15.34
C ASN A 21 -1.29 -6.80 15.09
N PHE A 22 -1.22 -7.36 13.88
CA PHE A 22 -0.11 -8.24 13.50
C PHE A 22 1.22 -7.50 13.54
N LEU A 23 1.29 -6.28 13.02
CA LEU A 23 2.51 -5.47 13.03
C LEU A 23 2.96 -5.13 14.45
N GLU A 24 2.05 -4.89 15.38
CA GLU A 24 2.38 -4.67 16.80
C GLU A 24 3.02 -5.88 17.46
N THR A 25 2.77 -7.09 16.96
CA THR A 25 3.45 -8.31 17.44
C THR A 25 4.86 -8.47 16.89
N GLN A 26 5.20 -7.73 15.82
CA GLN A 26 6.55 -7.68 15.26
C GLN A 26 7.33 -6.62 16.02
N THR A 27 8.14 -7.05 16.96
CA THR A 27 8.90 -6.18 17.88
C THR A 27 9.51 -4.96 17.20
N ASP A 28 9.11 -3.79 17.66
CA ASP A 28 9.63 -2.46 17.30
C ASP A 28 9.44 -2.02 15.84
N LEU A 29 8.74 -2.81 15.00
CA LEU A 29 8.61 -2.49 13.58
C LEU A 29 7.94 -1.12 13.36
N ILE A 30 6.89 -0.80 14.14
CA ILE A 30 6.15 0.45 14.00
C ILE A 30 6.90 1.63 14.64
N THR A 31 7.59 1.39 15.75
CA THR A 31 8.19 2.45 16.58
C THR A 31 9.63 2.76 16.23
N SER A 32 10.37 1.81 15.68
CA SER A 32 11.81 1.92 15.40
C SER A 32 12.15 2.04 13.91
N CYS A 33 11.16 1.85 13.01
CA CYS A 33 11.43 1.94 11.59
C CYS A 33 11.45 3.38 11.08
N ASP A 34 12.45 3.67 10.27
CA ASP A 34 12.53 4.91 9.50
C ASP A 34 11.46 4.95 8.40
N THR A 35 11.22 6.15 7.86
CA THR A 35 10.42 6.30 6.64
C THR A 35 11.01 5.42 5.54
N GLY A 36 10.16 4.60 4.94
CA GLY A 36 10.57 3.70 3.87
C GLY A 36 9.81 2.39 3.85
N TRP A 37 10.46 1.39 3.38
CA TRP A 37 9.93 0.09 2.99
C TRP A 37 10.50 -1.03 3.86
N HIS A 38 9.65 -1.84 4.45
CA HIS A 38 10.06 -2.90 5.38
C HIS A 38 9.33 -4.21 5.01
N PHE A 39 10.10 -5.24 4.67
CA PHE A 39 9.52 -6.55 4.37
C PHE A 39 8.92 -7.20 5.61
N ILE A 40 7.77 -7.85 5.42
CA ILE A 40 7.10 -8.68 6.41
C ILE A 40 6.83 -10.06 5.82
N ASP A 41 6.68 -11.07 6.68
CA ASP A 41 6.40 -12.43 6.20
C ASP A 41 4.97 -12.53 5.67
N CYS A 42 4.85 -12.67 4.34
CA CYS A 42 3.57 -12.73 3.65
C CYS A 42 2.67 -13.88 4.14
N LYS A 43 3.25 -15.06 4.39
CA LYS A 43 2.48 -16.22 4.88
C LYS A 43 1.91 -15.96 6.26
N SER A 44 2.70 -15.37 7.15
CA SER A 44 2.25 -15.01 8.50
C SER A 44 1.16 -13.96 8.49
N VAL A 45 1.26 -12.93 7.66
CA VAL A 45 0.19 -11.93 7.51
C VAL A 45 -1.11 -12.60 7.05
N LEU A 46 -1.06 -13.42 6.01
CA LEU A 46 -2.25 -14.09 5.47
C LEU A 46 -2.88 -15.07 6.48
N ALA A 47 -2.06 -15.74 7.28
CA ALA A 47 -2.54 -16.63 8.33
C ALA A 47 -3.24 -15.87 9.48
N ASN A 48 -2.78 -14.65 9.80
CA ASN A 48 -3.36 -13.81 10.84
C ASN A 48 -4.54 -12.96 10.35
N VAL A 49 -4.68 -12.76 9.04
CA VAL A 49 -5.72 -11.94 8.41
C VAL A 49 -6.43 -12.75 7.31
N PRO A 50 -7.29 -13.71 7.67
CA PRO A 50 -7.96 -14.57 6.70
C PRO A 50 -8.84 -13.81 5.71
N GLU A 51 -9.42 -12.67 6.10
CA GLU A 51 -10.21 -11.81 5.22
C GLU A 51 -9.35 -11.26 4.07
N LEU A 52 -8.08 -10.99 4.32
CA LEU A 52 -7.12 -10.57 3.30
C LEU A 52 -6.82 -11.71 2.31
N ALA A 53 -6.65 -12.93 2.81
CA ALA A 53 -6.48 -14.11 1.97
C ALA A 53 -7.70 -14.34 1.08
N ASP A 54 -8.91 -14.17 1.63
CA ASP A 54 -10.17 -14.27 0.89
C ASP A 54 -10.30 -13.19 -0.18
N PHE A 55 -9.90 -11.97 0.13
CA PHE A 55 -9.85 -10.87 -0.83
C PHE A 55 -8.96 -11.22 -2.03
N PHE A 56 -7.75 -11.71 -1.81
CA PHE A 56 -6.86 -12.09 -2.91
C PHE A 56 -7.41 -13.27 -3.72
N ARG A 57 -8.02 -14.26 -3.05
CA ARG A 57 -8.67 -15.38 -3.73
C ARG A 57 -9.83 -14.92 -4.62
N LEU A 58 -10.64 -13.96 -4.16
CA LEU A 58 -11.73 -13.37 -4.95
C LEU A 58 -11.21 -12.74 -6.24
N HIS A 59 -10.09 -12.04 -6.16
CA HIS A 59 -9.43 -11.41 -7.32
C HIS A 59 -8.52 -12.35 -8.11
N LYS A 60 -8.47 -13.64 -7.77
CA LYS A 60 -7.62 -14.66 -8.42
C LYS A 60 -6.14 -14.28 -8.39
N LEU A 61 -5.69 -13.69 -7.30
CA LEU A 61 -4.32 -13.27 -7.08
C LEU A 61 -3.62 -14.21 -6.10
N LEU A 62 -2.36 -14.53 -6.39
CA LEU A 62 -1.50 -15.34 -5.54
C LEU A 62 -0.40 -14.45 -4.93
N PRO A 63 -0.51 -14.06 -3.67
CA PRO A 63 0.48 -13.21 -3.01
C PRO A 63 1.85 -13.87 -2.96
N ARG A 64 2.88 -13.08 -3.28
CA ARG A 64 4.28 -13.50 -3.27
C ARG A 64 5.06 -12.88 -2.12
N HIS A 65 5.02 -11.55 -2.03
CA HIS A 65 5.70 -10.80 -0.99
C HIS A 65 4.74 -9.80 -0.35
N ALA A 66 5.03 -9.48 0.90
CA ALA A 66 4.39 -8.41 1.62
C ALA A 66 5.45 -7.45 2.18
N ALA A 67 5.12 -6.18 2.19
CA ALA A 67 5.93 -5.15 2.81
C ALA A 67 5.01 -4.10 3.44
N ILE A 68 5.51 -3.38 4.42
CA ILE A 68 4.87 -2.16 4.89
C ILE A 68 5.66 -0.95 4.38
N THR A 69 4.93 0.10 4.05
CA THR A 69 5.51 1.41 3.80
C THR A 69 5.14 2.31 4.94
N ILE A 70 6.15 2.85 5.63
CA ILE A 70 6.01 3.78 6.74
C ILE A 70 6.44 5.15 6.26
N VAL A 71 5.62 6.17 6.52
CA VAL A 71 5.97 7.57 6.31
C VAL A 71 5.83 8.28 7.64
N ASN A 72 6.96 8.66 8.22
CA ASN A 72 7.05 9.37 9.49
C ASN A 72 6.82 10.88 9.33
N ASP A 73 6.82 11.61 10.44
CA ASP A 73 6.57 13.04 10.49
C ASP A 73 7.32 13.84 9.43
N ASN A 74 6.58 14.69 8.71
CA ASN A 74 7.08 15.62 7.70
C ASN A 74 7.85 15.02 6.53
N ASN A 75 8.04 13.71 6.50
CA ASN A 75 8.68 13.04 5.39
C ASN A 75 7.63 12.63 4.35
N SER A 76 7.94 12.88 3.10
CA SER A 76 7.24 12.30 1.96
C SER A 76 8.11 11.19 1.37
N LEU A 77 7.52 10.27 0.64
CA LEU A 77 8.28 9.41 -0.26
C LEU A 77 8.42 10.17 -1.59
N PRO A 78 9.65 10.52 -1.98
CA PRO A 78 9.86 11.29 -3.20
C PRO A 78 9.42 10.51 -4.44
N PRO A 79 9.22 11.18 -5.58
CA PRO A 79 8.90 10.52 -6.83
C PRO A 79 9.92 9.44 -7.20
N HIS A 80 9.45 8.23 -7.45
CA HIS A 80 10.26 7.06 -7.82
C HIS A 80 9.46 6.10 -8.71
N ILE A 81 10.15 5.15 -9.29
CA ILE A 81 9.62 4.00 -10.01
C ILE A 81 10.11 2.77 -9.27
N ASP A 82 9.24 1.79 -9.05
CA ASP A 82 9.66 0.54 -8.42
C ASP A 82 10.59 -0.25 -9.35
N GLU A 83 11.55 -0.93 -8.76
CA GLU A 83 12.48 -1.76 -9.53
C GLU A 83 11.80 -3.03 -10.08
N PRO A 84 12.16 -3.46 -11.31
CA PRO A 84 11.74 -4.76 -11.81
C PRO A 84 12.15 -5.90 -10.86
N PRO A 85 11.38 -7.00 -10.79
CA PRO A 85 10.27 -7.36 -11.68
C PRO A 85 8.89 -6.82 -11.26
N MET A 86 8.79 -5.96 -10.25
CA MET A 86 7.51 -5.42 -9.81
C MET A 86 6.94 -4.47 -10.87
N VAL A 87 5.80 -4.83 -11.43
CA VAL A 87 5.08 -4.02 -12.43
C VAL A 87 3.81 -3.42 -11.85
N ALA A 88 3.17 -4.16 -10.95
CA ALA A 88 2.00 -3.68 -10.21
C ALA A 88 1.98 -4.28 -8.81
N LYS A 89 1.38 -3.55 -7.89
CA LYS A 89 1.15 -4.00 -6.51
C LYS A 89 -0.23 -3.59 -6.02
N ILE A 90 -0.69 -4.24 -4.96
CA ILE A 90 -1.90 -3.82 -4.26
C ILE A 90 -1.51 -3.30 -2.90
N ASN A 91 -1.93 -2.07 -2.62
CA ASN A 91 -1.74 -1.41 -1.35
C ASN A 91 -3.03 -1.42 -0.53
N PHE A 92 -2.92 -1.75 0.74
CA PHE A 92 -3.98 -1.67 1.73
C PHE A 92 -3.71 -0.54 2.72
N PRO A 93 -4.71 0.30 3.04
CA PRO A 93 -4.58 1.24 4.15
C PRO A 93 -4.46 0.47 5.46
N VAL A 94 -3.56 0.90 6.36
CA VAL A 94 -3.42 0.32 7.68
C VAL A 94 -3.79 1.35 8.75
N ILE A 95 -3.02 2.43 8.87
CA ILE A 95 -3.34 3.56 9.75
C ILE A 95 -2.94 4.90 9.14
N ASN A 96 -3.62 5.95 9.58
CA ASN A 96 -3.27 7.36 9.34
C ASN A 96 -3.12 7.71 7.85
N THR A 97 -3.97 7.14 7.00
CA THR A 97 -3.91 7.38 5.55
C THR A 97 -4.63 8.65 5.12
N GLN A 98 -5.44 9.25 6.01
CA GLN A 98 -6.13 10.52 5.76
C GLN A 98 -5.15 11.70 5.74
N GLY A 99 -5.40 12.65 4.85
CA GLY A 99 -4.55 13.82 4.66
C GLY A 99 -3.25 13.55 3.89
N TRP A 100 -3.07 12.35 3.37
CA TRP A 100 -1.96 11.95 2.51
C TRP A 100 -2.44 11.62 1.11
N ALA A 101 -1.61 11.90 0.10
CA ALA A 101 -1.87 11.57 -1.29
C ALA A 101 -0.83 10.59 -1.83
N ASN A 102 -1.29 9.63 -2.64
CA ASN A 102 -0.43 8.95 -3.60
C ASN A 102 -0.58 9.70 -4.93
N CYS A 103 0.52 10.13 -5.52
CA CYS A 103 0.55 10.92 -6.75
C CYS A 103 1.29 10.17 -7.85
N TRP A 104 0.84 10.28 -9.08
CA TRP A 104 1.51 9.74 -10.27
C TRP A 104 1.88 10.84 -11.23
N TYR A 105 3.04 10.68 -11.88
CA TYR A 105 3.66 11.70 -12.69
C TYR A 105 3.95 11.22 -14.10
N VAL A 106 3.67 12.10 -15.08
CA VAL A 106 4.15 11.98 -16.45
C VAL A 106 4.74 13.35 -16.82
N ASP A 107 5.93 13.36 -17.39
CA ASP A 107 6.66 14.58 -17.76
C ASP A 107 6.75 15.60 -16.58
N ASN A 108 7.04 15.10 -15.39
CA ASN A 108 7.10 15.86 -14.12
C ASN A 108 5.81 16.58 -13.72
N LYS A 109 4.66 16.18 -14.28
CA LYS A 109 3.34 16.70 -13.90
C LYS A 109 2.51 15.60 -13.24
N ILE A 110 1.79 15.95 -12.19
CA ILE A 110 0.81 15.05 -11.58
C ILE A 110 -0.31 14.81 -12.59
N VAL A 111 -0.52 13.56 -12.97
CA VAL A 111 -1.56 13.12 -13.89
C VAL A 111 -2.69 12.37 -13.19
N ALA A 112 -2.43 11.88 -11.98
CA ALA A 112 -3.43 11.24 -11.13
C ALA A 112 -3.00 11.35 -9.67
N GLU A 113 -3.99 11.39 -8.77
CA GLU A 113 -3.75 11.33 -7.31
C GLU A 113 -4.91 10.62 -6.60
N VAL A 114 -4.60 9.99 -5.47
CA VAL A 114 -5.56 9.45 -4.50
C VAL A 114 -5.27 10.09 -3.17
N ILE A 115 -6.21 10.91 -2.69
CA ILE A 115 -6.19 11.53 -1.37
C ILE A 115 -7.08 10.69 -0.44
N ASP A 116 -6.74 10.63 0.85
CA ASP A 116 -7.53 9.90 1.84
C ASP A 116 -7.75 8.43 1.46
N PHE A 117 -6.65 7.74 1.25
CA PHE A 117 -6.62 6.34 0.85
C PHE A 117 -7.36 5.43 1.86
N LEU A 118 -8.59 5.02 1.51
CA LEU A 118 -9.51 4.28 2.39
C LEU A 118 -9.87 2.88 1.86
N GLN A 119 -9.57 2.57 0.62
CA GLN A 119 -9.83 1.28 -0.03
C GLN A 119 -8.54 0.70 -0.59
N PRO A 120 -8.44 -0.63 -0.79
CA PRO A 120 -7.29 -1.18 -1.48
C PRO A 120 -7.14 -0.58 -2.88
N ILE A 121 -5.93 -0.26 -3.27
CA ILE A 121 -5.63 0.19 -4.63
C ILE A 121 -4.64 -0.74 -5.32
N VAL A 122 -4.97 -1.10 -6.56
CA VAL A 122 -3.97 -1.58 -7.52
C VAL A 122 -3.25 -0.37 -8.06
N LEU A 123 -1.94 -0.39 -8.07
CA LEU A 123 -1.15 0.67 -8.68
C LEU A 123 -0.17 0.12 -9.71
N ASN A 124 0.00 0.88 -10.81
CA ASN A 124 1.07 0.64 -11.76
C ASN A 124 2.36 1.23 -11.20
N SER A 125 3.25 0.36 -10.76
CA SER A 125 4.51 0.78 -10.12
C SER A 125 5.60 1.18 -11.12
N GLN A 126 5.35 1.01 -12.42
CA GLN A 126 6.23 1.46 -13.50
C GLN A 126 5.96 2.90 -13.94
N ILE A 127 4.91 3.53 -13.40
CA ILE A 127 4.71 4.97 -13.55
C ILE A 127 5.32 5.65 -12.32
N MET A 128 6.08 6.72 -12.55
CA MET A 128 6.66 7.52 -11.46
C MET A 128 5.57 7.93 -10.48
N HIS A 129 5.79 7.65 -9.20
CA HIS A 129 4.82 7.91 -8.16
C HIS A 129 5.48 8.35 -6.85
N SER A 130 4.72 9.06 -6.01
CA SER A 130 5.14 9.55 -4.70
C SER A 130 4.07 9.36 -3.64
N VAL A 131 4.45 9.60 -2.39
CA VAL A 131 3.53 9.82 -1.28
C VAL A 131 3.80 11.19 -0.69
N GLU A 132 2.78 12.03 -0.64
CA GLU A 132 2.89 13.42 -0.20
C GLU A 132 1.88 13.73 0.91
N ARG A 133 2.32 14.50 1.89
CA ARG A 133 1.42 15.08 2.89
C ARG A 133 0.65 16.24 2.26
N ARG A 134 -0.68 16.17 2.27
CA ARG A 134 -1.57 17.20 1.70
C ARG A 134 -2.26 18.05 2.76
N SER A 135 -2.50 17.50 3.93
CA SER A 135 -3.13 18.23 5.02
C SER A 135 -2.15 18.47 6.17
N PRO A 136 -2.17 19.67 6.79
CA PRO A 136 -1.41 19.91 8.03
C PRO A 136 -1.90 19.00 9.18
N ASP A 137 -3.15 18.54 9.13
CA ASP A 137 -3.75 17.67 10.15
C ASP A 137 -3.48 16.18 9.90
N ALA A 138 -2.76 15.83 8.83
CA ALA A 138 -2.37 14.46 8.57
C ALA A 138 -1.51 13.91 9.71
N ILE A 139 -1.91 12.75 10.22
CA ILE A 139 -1.24 12.09 11.35
C ILE A 139 -0.13 11.18 10.82
N ALA A 140 0.99 11.13 11.54
CA ALA A 140 2.09 10.21 11.30
C ALA A 140 2.28 9.27 12.51
N PRO A 141 2.87 8.06 12.32
CA PRO A 141 3.25 7.53 11.02
C PRO A 141 2.04 7.15 10.14
N ARG A 142 2.13 7.38 8.85
CA ARG A 142 1.24 6.76 7.86
C ARG A 142 1.77 5.37 7.53
N ILE A 143 0.93 4.36 7.63
CA ILE A 143 1.31 2.97 7.34
C ILE A 143 0.34 2.37 6.32
N ILE A 144 0.90 1.77 5.29
CA ILE A 144 0.20 0.91 4.34
C ILE A 144 0.87 -0.45 4.25
N ALA A 145 0.10 -1.47 3.89
CA ALA A 145 0.63 -2.79 3.53
C ALA A 145 0.58 -2.96 2.03
N SER A 146 1.71 -3.32 1.43
CA SER A 146 1.89 -3.53 -0.01
C SER A 146 2.11 -5.01 -0.31
N PHE A 147 1.42 -5.51 -1.32
CA PHE A 147 1.52 -6.90 -1.75
C PHE A 147 1.92 -6.98 -3.22
N THR A 148 2.88 -7.88 -3.51
CA THR A 148 3.23 -8.29 -4.86
C THR A 148 2.79 -9.74 -5.10
N PHE A 149 2.74 -10.17 -6.35
CA PHE A 149 2.07 -11.41 -6.73
C PHE A 149 2.93 -12.25 -7.68
N TYR A 150 2.70 -13.58 -7.71
CA TYR A 150 3.25 -14.46 -8.74
C TYR A 150 2.61 -14.22 -10.10
N ASN A 151 1.37 -13.74 -10.14
CA ASN A 151 0.63 -13.34 -11.33
C ASN A 151 0.33 -11.84 -11.23
N GLU A 152 0.92 -11.05 -12.09
CA GLU A 152 0.81 -9.60 -12.06
C GLU A 152 -0.65 -9.12 -12.17
N PRO A 153 -1.13 -8.23 -11.27
CA PRO A 153 -2.49 -7.73 -11.27
C PRO A 153 -2.77 -6.66 -12.35
N LEU A 154 -1.92 -6.54 -13.37
CA LEU A 154 -2.05 -5.55 -14.45
C LEU A 154 -3.40 -5.63 -15.19
N HIS A 155 -3.98 -6.82 -15.29
CA HIS A 155 -5.29 -7.01 -15.90
C HIS A 155 -6.40 -6.24 -15.20
N LEU A 156 -6.20 -5.84 -13.95
CA LEU A 156 -7.15 -5.00 -13.21
C LEU A 156 -7.04 -3.52 -13.60
N LEU A 157 -5.94 -3.10 -14.24
CA LEU A 157 -5.68 -1.72 -14.67
C LEU A 157 -6.04 -1.43 -16.15
N THR A 158 -6.57 -2.43 -16.85
CA THR A 158 -6.96 -2.29 -18.26
C THR A 158 -8.36 -1.71 -18.44
#